data_b09a6400350728be66282b7ee69281dc
#
_entry.id   b09a6400350728be66282b7ee69281dc
#
_cell.length_a   1.000
_cell.length_b   1.000
_cell.length_c   1.000
_cell.angle_alpha   90.00
_cell.angle_beta   90.00
_cell.angle_gamma   90.00
#
_symmetry.space_group_name_H-M   'P 1'
#
loop_
_entity.id
_entity.type
_entity.pdbx_description
1 polymer ?
#
loop_
_entity_poly.entity_id
_entity_poly.type
_entity_poly.pdbx_seq_one_letter_code
_entity_poly.pdbx_strand_id
1 'polypeptide(L)'
;MAQKRVRIKTITLEEKSGTFQAIFGRFRSQPKQENSDISMLRSLLSNEKARLMHIIKTKQPNSIYELAKILGRDFKSVRDDIRTLEQFGFIEMMPIHKGKREKLKPLLVLDELKINITF
;
A
#
# COMPACT_ATOMS: atom_id res chain seq x y z
N MET A 1 13.68 23.35 -15.94
CA MET A 1 12.59 22.84 -15.15
C MET A 1 12.65 21.32 -15.03
N ALA A 2 12.73 20.86 -13.83
CA ALA A 2 12.89 19.42 -13.62
C ALA A 2 11.58 18.69 -13.86
N GLN A 3 11.64 17.66 -14.65
CA GLN A 3 10.49 16.81 -14.88
C GLN A 3 10.34 15.85 -13.74
N LYS A 4 9.13 15.78 -13.22
CA LYS A 4 8.85 14.86 -12.17
C LYS A 4 8.81 13.45 -12.72
N ARG A 5 9.58 12.58 -12.13
CA ARG A 5 9.58 11.20 -12.52
C ARG A 5 8.36 10.52 -11.92
N VAL A 6 7.60 9.84 -12.76
CA VAL A 6 6.44 9.09 -12.28
C VAL A 6 6.91 7.69 -11.92
N ARG A 7 6.66 7.31 -10.67
CA ARG A 7 7.04 5.98 -10.20
C ARG A 7 5.88 5.04 -10.41
N ILE A 8 6.09 4.05 -11.26
CA ILE A 8 5.03 3.12 -11.64
C ILE A 8 5.38 1.75 -11.12
N LYS A 9 4.44 1.13 -10.43
CA LYS A 9 4.57 -0.25 -10.01
C LYS A 9 3.59 -1.08 -10.80
N THR A 10 4.07 -2.17 -11.38
CA THR A 10 3.25 -3.03 -12.20
C THR A 10 3.13 -4.39 -11.53
N ILE A 11 1.91 -4.86 -11.40
CA ILE A 11 1.64 -6.20 -10.89
C ILE A 11 1.02 -6.99 -12.02
N THR A 12 1.61 -8.12 -12.35
CA THR A 12 1.11 -8.98 -13.40
C THR A 12 0.67 -10.29 -12.78
N LEU A 13 -0.57 -10.64 -13.03
CA LEU A 13 -1.14 -11.88 -12.55
C LEU A 13 -1.43 -12.78 -13.74
N GLU A 14 -0.90 -13.98 -13.70
CA GLU A 14 -1.11 -14.93 -14.78
C GLU A 14 -1.73 -16.19 -14.24
N GLU A 15 -2.77 -16.63 -14.90
CA GLU A 15 -3.41 -17.87 -14.53
C GLU A 15 -2.69 -19.00 -15.21
N LYS A 16 -1.61 -19.42 -14.62
CA LYS A 16 -0.85 -20.54 -15.12
C LYS A 16 -0.82 -21.58 -14.05
N SER A 17 -1.33 -22.74 -14.38
CA SER A 17 -1.35 -23.82 -13.41
C SER A 17 -2.13 -23.40 -12.17
N GLY A 18 -3.08 -22.52 -12.35
CA GLY A 18 -3.96 -22.16 -11.26
C GLY A 18 -3.32 -21.34 -10.16
N THR A 19 -2.31 -20.56 -10.49
CA THR A 19 -1.66 -19.85 -9.41
C THR A 19 -1.20 -18.47 -9.81
N PHE A 20 -1.44 -17.53 -8.91
CA PHE A 20 -0.90 -16.21 -8.99
C PHE A 20 0.21 -16.00 -7.98
N GLN A 21 0.69 -17.06 -7.40
CA GLN A 21 1.60 -16.95 -6.27
C GLN A 21 2.92 -16.33 -6.60
N ALA A 22 3.38 -16.48 -7.82
CA ALA A 22 4.71 -16.00 -8.16
C ALA A 22 4.86 -14.51 -7.92
N ILE A 23 3.77 -13.77 -8.08
CA ILE A 23 3.82 -12.33 -7.95
C ILE A 23 3.88 -11.90 -6.49
N PHE A 24 3.05 -12.53 -5.67
CA PHE A 24 2.93 -12.10 -4.28
C PHE A 24 3.78 -12.92 -3.33
N GLY A 25 4.45 -13.93 -3.82
CA GLY A 25 5.19 -14.83 -2.95
C GLY A 25 6.25 -14.13 -2.12
N ARG A 26 6.83 -13.08 -2.66
CA ARG A 26 7.87 -12.38 -1.94
C ARG A 26 7.32 -11.44 -0.88
N PHE A 27 6.04 -11.15 -0.93
CA PHE A 27 5.46 -10.21 0.02
C PHE A 27 4.89 -10.87 1.24
N ARG A 28 4.79 -12.18 1.25
CA ARG A 28 4.21 -12.82 2.39
C ARG A 28 4.94 -14.09 2.70
N SER A 29 4.96 -14.33 3.98
CA SER A 29 5.63 -15.49 4.48
C SER A 29 4.69 -16.66 4.66
N GLN A 30 3.43 -16.47 4.40
CA GLN A 30 2.43 -17.51 4.62
C GLN A 30 1.95 -18.06 3.32
N PRO A 31 2.47 -19.14 2.88
CA PRO A 31 2.13 -19.65 1.55
C PRO A 31 0.87 -20.45 1.47
N LYS A 32 0.20 -20.71 2.55
CA LYS A 32 -0.83 -21.70 2.51
C LYS A 32 -2.21 -21.20 2.23
N GLN A 33 -2.38 -19.98 1.91
CA GLN A 33 -3.70 -19.47 1.61
C GLN A 33 -4.10 -19.88 0.23
N GLU A 34 -5.12 -20.64 0.08
CA GLU A 34 -5.48 -21.02 -1.22
C GLU A 34 -6.01 -19.84 -1.96
N ASN A 35 -6.72 -19.37 -2.44
CA ASN A 35 -7.17 -18.26 -3.24
C ASN A 35 -6.60 -16.94 -2.77
N SER A 36 -5.46 -16.98 -2.19
CA SER A 36 -4.94 -15.80 -1.53
C SER A 36 -4.59 -14.71 -2.49
N ASP A 37 -4.12 -15.02 -3.68
CA ASP A 37 -3.71 -13.96 -4.59
C ASP A 37 -4.87 -13.09 -5.01
N ILE A 38 -5.99 -13.70 -5.32
CA ILE A 38 -7.18 -12.94 -5.66
C ILE A 38 -7.70 -12.18 -4.46
N SER A 39 -7.70 -12.83 -3.30
CA SER A 39 -8.15 -12.18 -2.09
C SER A 39 -7.28 -10.99 -1.73
N MET A 40 -5.99 -11.15 -1.86
CA MET A 40 -5.06 -10.06 -1.58
C MET A 40 -5.25 -8.93 -2.55
N LEU A 41 -5.43 -9.23 -3.82
CA LEU A 41 -5.67 -8.20 -4.80
C LEU A 41 -6.97 -7.47 -4.51
N ARG A 42 -8.00 -8.21 -4.14
CA ARG A 42 -9.27 -7.59 -3.80
C ARG A 42 -9.13 -6.69 -2.58
N SER A 43 -8.38 -7.13 -1.61
CA SER A 43 -8.13 -6.33 -0.42
C SER A 43 -7.36 -5.06 -0.77
N LEU A 44 -6.40 -5.18 -1.66
CA LEU A 44 -5.58 -4.06 -2.07
C LEU A 44 -6.40 -3.00 -2.81
N LEU A 45 -7.39 -3.43 -3.55
CA LEU A 45 -8.13 -2.54 -4.43
C LEU A 45 -9.38 -1.95 -3.79
N SER A 46 -9.45 -1.93 -2.48
CA SER A 46 -10.61 -1.33 -1.83
C SER A 46 -10.62 0.18 -2.03
N ASN A 47 -11.82 0.74 -2.02
CA ASN A 47 -11.95 2.19 -2.13
C ASN A 47 -11.25 2.90 -1.00
N GLU A 48 -11.29 2.32 0.18
CA GLU A 48 -10.68 2.94 1.35
C GLU A 48 -9.18 3.02 1.22
N LYS A 49 -8.56 1.98 0.69
CA LYS A 49 -7.11 2.02 0.51
C LYS A 49 -6.71 2.95 -0.61
N ALA A 50 -7.50 3.01 -1.67
CA ALA A 50 -7.21 3.94 -2.75
C ALA A 50 -7.28 5.37 -2.25
N ARG A 51 -8.31 5.68 -1.46
CA ARG A 51 -8.45 7.02 -0.91
C ARG A 51 -7.31 7.34 0.05
N LEU A 52 -6.93 6.35 0.85
CA LEU A 52 -5.84 6.53 1.79
C LEU A 52 -4.55 6.89 1.06
N MET A 53 -4.24 6.18 0.00
CA MET A 53 -3.04 6.47 -0.77
C MET A 53 -3.12 7.84 -1.42
N HIS A 54 -4.29 8.23 -1.89
CA HIS A 54 -4.46 9.54 -2.48
C HIS A 54 -4.22 10.65 -1.46
N ILE A 55 -4.73 10.47 -0.26
CA ILE A 55 -4.53 11.47 0.80
C ILE A 55 -3.06 11.56 1.20
N ILE A 56 -2.39 10.42 1.27
CA ILE A 56 -0.97 10.45 1.59
C ILE A 56 -0.21 11.25 0.54
N LYS A 57 -0.56 11.07 -0.72
CA LYS A 57 0.12 11.75 -1.79
C LYS A 57 -0.16 13.25 -1.78
N THR A 58 -1.40 13.63 -1.55
CA THR A 58 -1.79 15.03 -1.71
C THR A 58 -1.66 15.85 -0.44
N LYS A 59 -1.89 15.24 0.72
CA LYS A 59 -1.87 15.98 1.99
C LYS A 59 -0.62 15.74 2.80
N GLN A 60 0.08 14.66 2.52
CA GLN A 60 1.35 14.34 3.18
C GLN A 60 1.25 14.41 4.71
N PRO A 61 0.36 13.61 5.31
CA PRO A 61 0.23 13.62 6.76
C PRO A 61 1.52 13.17 7.43
N ASN A 62 1.78 13.68 8.60
CA ASN A 62 3.03 13.40 9.31
C ASN A 62 2.97 12.16 10.18
N SER A 63 1.82 11.54 10.31
CA SER A 63 1.67 10.36 11.14
C SER A 63 0.41 9.63 10.73
N ILE A 64 0.30 8.37 11.17
CA ILE A 64 -0.93 7.61 10.96
C ILE A 64 -2.08 8.28 11.69
N TYR A 65 -1.81 8.83 12.86
CA TYR A 65 -2.85 9.51 13.62
C TYR A 65 -3.43 10.69 12.83
N GLU A 66 -2.55 11.49 12.25
CA GLU A 66 -3.01 12.61 11.45
C GLU A 66 -3.76 12.16 10.22
N LEU A 67 -3.28 11.09 9.59
CA LEU A 67 -3.96 10.52 8.44
C LEU A 67 -5.36 10.05 8.80
N ALA A 68 -5.49 9.38 9.93
CA ALA A 68 -6.80 8.91 10.37
C ALA A 68 -7.76 10.06 10.59
N LYS A 69 -7.26 11.16 11.14
CA LYS A 69 -8.09 12.34 11.35
C LYS A 69 -8.57 12.92 10.03
N ILE A 70 -7.68 13.01 9.06
CA ILE A 70 -8.06 13.54 7.75
C ILE A 70 -9.10 12.65 7.11
N LEU A 71 -8.92 11.33 7.23
CA LEU A 71 -9.86 10.39 6.62
C LEU A 71 -11.17 10.26 7.39
N GLY A 72 -11.21 10.70 8.63
CA GLY A 72 -12.39 10.52 9.45
C GLY A 72 -12.61 9.07 9.83
N ARG A 73 -11.54 8.31 9.96
CA ARG A 73 -11.61 6.89 10.31
C ARG A 73 -10.85 6.64 11.60
N ASP A 74 -11.14 5.50 12.23
CA ASP A 74 -10.47 5.21 13.49
C ASP A 74 -9.03 4.79 13.22
N PHE A 75 -8.20 5.04 14.21
CA PHE A 75 -6.77 4.83 14.09
C PHE A 75 -6.42 3.38 13.75
N LYS A 76 -7.09 2.44 14.42
CA LYS A 76 -6.74 1.04 14.23
C LYS A 76 -7.00 0.58 12.80
N SER A 77 -8.14 0.98 12.24
CA SER A 77 -8.46 0.61 10.87
C SER A 77 -7.45 1.18 9.89
N VAL A 78 -7.08 2.44 10.08
CA VAL A 78 -6.12 3.07 9.19
C VAL A 78 -4.76 2.42 9.35
N ARG A 79 -4.36 2.12 10.57
CA ARG A 79 -3.08 1.46 10.81
C ARG A 79 -3.03 0.11 10.13
N ASP A 80 -4.13 -0.65 10.20
CA ASP A 80 -4.15 -1.97 9.58
C ASP A 80 -4.04 -1.85 8.06
N ASP A 81 -4.72 -0.86 7.48
CA ASP A 81 -4.60 -0.63 6.04
C ASP A 81 -3.18 -0.23 5.66
N ILE A 82 -2.55 0.61 6.46
CA ILE A 82 -1.17 1.01 6.21
C ILE A 82 -0.26 -0.21 6.23
N ARG A 83 -0.46 -1.10 7.19
CA ARG A 83 0.37 -2.29 7.28
C ARG A 83 0.21 -3.17 6.04
N THR A 84 -1.02 -3.32 5.56
CA THR A 84 -1.25 -4.08 4.36
C THR A 84 -0.52 -3.47 3.17
N LEU A 85 -0.64 -2.15 3.01
CA LEU A 85 0.00 -1.48 1.89
C LEU A 85 1.51 -1.49 2.02
N GLU A 86 2.01 -1.47 3.24
CA GLU A 86 3.43 -1.57 3.47
C GLU A 86 3.96 -2.94 3.07
N GLN A 87 3.18 -3.98 3.34
CA GLN A 87 3.57 -5.33 2.95
C GLN A 87 3.66 -5.48 1.44
N PHE A 88 2.82 -4.77 0.72
CA PHE A 88 2.90 -4.79 -0.74
C PHE A 88 3.99 -3.87 -1.28
N GLY A 89 4.65 -3.13 -0.42
CA GLY A 89 5.70 -2.25 -0.87
C GLY A 89 5.21 -0.94 -1.46
N PHE A 90 3.98 -0.56 -1.17
CA PHE A 90 3.42 0.68 -1.69
C PHE A 90 3.64 1.85 -0.76
N ILE A 91 3.86 1.59 0.50
CA ILE A 91 4.04 2.61 1.52
C ILE A 91 5.28 2.29 2.32
N GLU A 92 6.05 3.31 2.63
CA GLU A 92 7.17 3.24 3.56
C GLU A 92 6.88 4.13 4.75
N MET A 93 7.32 3.69 5.92
CA MET A 93 7.19 4.50 7.12
C MET A 93 8.54 5.16 7.38
N MET A 94 8.55 6.47 7.37
CA MET A 94 9.79 7.22 7.57
C MET A 94 9.80 7.86 8.95
N PRO A 95 10.82 7.61 9.76
CA PRO A 95 10.91 8.27 11.05
C PRO A 95 11.17 9.76 10.88
N ILE A 96 10.43 10.56 11.59
CA ILE A 96 10.71 11.99 11.68
C ILE A 96 10.79 12.36 13.14
N HIS A 97 11.66 13.31 13.44
CA HIS A 97 11.86 13.74 14.80
C HIS A 97 11.30 15.13 14.98
N LYS A 98 10.58 15.31 16.07
CA LYS A 98 10.07 16.59 16.40
C LYS A 98 10.37 16.82 17.88
N GLY A 99 11.43 17.55 18.13
CA GLY A 99 11.90 17.65 19.49
C GLY A 99 12.41 16.33 19.99
N LYS A 100 11.87 15.85 21.07
CA LYS A 100 12.28 14.56 21.63
C LYS A 100 11.43 13.41 21.14
N ARG A 101 10.41 13.70 20.35
CA ARG A 101 9.49 12.65 19.91
C ARG A 101 9.84 12.19 18.53
N GLU A 102 9.69 10.91 18.34
CA GLU A 102 9.83 10.31 17.03
C GLU A 102 8.46 9.91 16.53
N LYS A 103 8.15 10.30 15.32
CA LYS A 103 6.93 9.89 14.66
C LYS A 103 7.26 9.15 13.40
N LEU A 104 6.36 8.29 12.98
CA LEU A 104 6.52 7.59 11.72
C LEU A 104 5.58 8.21 10.71
N LYS A 105 6.16 8.74 9.67
CA LYS A 105 5.41 9.40 8.60
C LYS A 105 5.19 8.42 7.45
N PRO A 106 3.95 8.21 7.03
CA PRO A 106 3.71 7.34 5.89
C PRO A 106 4.05 8.05 4.59
N LEU A 107 4.79 7.39 3.75
CA LEU A 107 5.16 7.91 2.45
C LEU A 107 4.72 6.94 1.37
N LEU A 108 4.21 7.50 0.29
CA LEU A 108 3.81 6.69 -0.84
C LEU A 108 5.02 6.44 -1.72
N VAL A 109 5.25 5.19 -2.07
CA VAL A 109 6.44 4.81 -2.83
C VAL A 109 6.20 4.90 -4.32
N LEU A 110 4.94 4.86 -4.75
CA LEU A 110 4.61 4.86 -6.16
C LEU A 110 3.61 5.97 -6.45
N ASP A 111 3.55 6.35 -7.70
CA ASP A 111 2.58 7.33 -8.15
C ASP A 111 1.45 6.68 -8.94
N GLU A 112 1.72 5.52 -9.51
CA GLU A 112 0.75 4.84 -10.35
C GLU A 112 0.89 3.35 -10.18
N LEU A 113 -0.24 2.66 -10.12
CA LEU A 113 -0.26 1.20 -10.01
C LEU A 113 -0.97 0.66 -11.22
N LYS A 114 -0.30 -0.23 -11.95
CA LYS A 114 -0.87 -0.91 -13.10
C LYS A 114 -1.03 -2.38 -12.76
N ILE A 115 -2.17 -2.92 -13.09
CA ILE A 115 -2.46 -4.33 -12.83
C ILE A 115 -2.81 -5.00 -14.13
N ASN A 116 -2.04 -6.00 -14.50
CA ASN A 116 -2.28 -6.80 -15.69
C ASN A 116 -2.72 -8.19 -15.28
N ILE A 117 -3.84 -8.63 -15.81
CA ILE A 117 -4.35 -9.96 -15.51
C ILE A 117 -4.46 -10.72 -16.82
N THR A 118 -3.82 -11.87 -16.88
CA THR A 118 -3.85 -12.72 -18.07
C THR A 118 -4.44 -14.06 -17.70
N PHE A 119 -5.39 -14.50 -18.49
CA PHE A 119 -6.06 -15.78 -18.25
C PHE A 119 -5.51 -16.89 -19.11
#